data_bfeda9b83c3b13b06f3a30c44dc2eb64
#
_entry.id   bfeda9b83c3b13b06f3a30c44dc2eb64
#
_cell.length_a   1.000
_cell.length_b   1.000
_cell.length_c   1.000
_cell.angle_alpha   90.00
_cell.angle_beta   90.00
_cell.angle_gamma   90.00
#
_symmetry.space_group_name_H-M   'P 1'
#
loop_
_entity.id
_entity.type
_entity.pdbx_description
1 polymer ?
#
loop_
_entity_poly.entity_id
_entity_poly.type
_entity_poly.pdbx_seq_one_letter_code
_entity_poly.pdbx_strand_id
1 'polypeptide(L)'
;DNRIGKKTEYFDKISKEAVRAPRERYEYIAPLWLQKTVNIPNDTDGKTVRLFMERVNIASELWIDGVKTDRQIIELSTPHIYNLTGKITPGEHTFTLKIDNRNLLNLDTMASGYSVDTQGYWNGVIGRIELQYEEKEHIDSIQVYTDDKGITLKVVETSDVHSPFKTENAIVTVNVTSPKGDLLGEKIFETKVFNSSQ
;
A
#
# COMPACT_ATOMS: atom_id res chain seq x y z
N ASP A 1 -2.70 29.62 8.53
CA ASP A 1 -2.04 28.81 7.51
C ASP A 1 -0.57 28.62 7.91
N ASN A 2 -0.36 27.71 8.87
CA ASN A 2 0.98 27.36 9.33
C ASN A 2 1.60 26.36 8.37
N ARG A 3 1.82 26.79 7.17
CA ARG A 3 2.68 26.02 6.28
C ARG A 3 4.09 26.09 6.82
N ILE A 4 4.45 25.08 7.55
CA ILE A 4 5.79 24.89 8.11
C ILE A 4 6.71 24.42 6.96
N GLY A 5 6.71 25.12 5.85
CA GLY A 5 7.61 24.85 4.75
C GLY A 5 8.57 26.00 4.61
N LYS A 6 9.83 25.72 4.47
CA LYS A 6 10.80 26.71 4.04
C LYS A 6 10.81 26.75 2.53
N LYS A 7 10.84 27.95 1.97
CA LYS A 7 11.17 28.11 0.54
C LYS A 7 12.56 27.53 0.33
N THR A 8 12.71 26.63 -0.65
CA THR A 8 14.02 26.06 -0.98
C THR A 8 14.95 27.15 -1.49
N GLU A 9 15.91 27.56 -0.68
CA GLU A 9 16.92 28.55 -1.09
C GLU A 9 17.71 28.09 -2.31
N TYR A 10 17.84 26.77 -2.48
CA TYR A 10 18.48 26.16 -3.66
C TYR A 10 17.73 26.51 -4.95
N PHE A 11 16.42 26.51 -4.93
CA PHE A 11 15.60 26.84 -6.08
C PHE A 11 15.75 28.31 -6.48
N ASP A 12 15.94 29.20 -5.52
CA ASP A 12 16.15 30.63 -5.79
C ASP A 12 17.57 30.92 -6.33
N LYS A 13 18.54 30.05 -6.07
CA LYS A 13 19.92 30.16 -6.53
C LYS A 13 20.14 29.62 -7.95
N ILE A 14 19.30 28.66 -8.37
CA ILE A 14 19.32 28.23 -9.76
C ILE A 14 18.77 29.37 -10.60
N SER A 15 19.53 29.82 -11.60
CA SER A 15 19.07 30.88 -12.46
C SER A 15 17.68 30.57 -13.01
N LYS A 16 16.83 31.55 -13.09
CA LYS A 16 15.45 31.40 -13.59
C LYS A 16 15.38 30.72 -14.94
N GLU A 17 16.47 30.74 -15.69
CA GLU A 17 16.64 30.10 -17.00
C GLU A 17 16.89 28.60 -16.94
N ALA A 18 17.36 28.09 -15.81
CA ALA A 18 17.68 26.66 -15.64
C ALA A 18 16.49 25.83 -15.10
N VAL A 19 15.39 26.45 -14.77
CA VAL A 19 14.24 25.75 -14.20
C VAL A 19 13.50 24.98 -15.28
N ARG A 20 13.84 23.70 -15.45
CA ARG A 20 13.23 22.82 -16.44
C ARG A 20 12.20 21.87 -15.88
N ALA A 21 12.14 21.69 -14.57
CA ALA A 21 11.21 20.78 -13.91
C ALA A 21 10.38 21.51 -12.87
N PRO A 22 9.09 21.21 -12.75
CA PRO A 22 8.28 21.72 -11.65
C PRO A 22 8.86 21.20 -10.33
N ARG A 23 9.20 22.10 -9.43
CA ARG A 23 9.63 21.79 -8.07
C ARG A 23 8.66 22.40 -7.11
N GLU A 24 8.53 21.76 -5.98
CA GLU A 24 7.77 22.35 -4.88
C GLU A 24 8.42 23.66 -4.44
N ARG A 25 7.58 24.63 -4.23
CA ARG A 25 8.01 25.95 -3.79
C ARG A 25 8.44 25.99 -2.33
N TYR A 26 7.97 24.99 -1.57
CA TYR A 26 8.21 24.85 -0.14
C TYR A 26 8.54 23.40 0.19
N GLU A 27 9.51 23.22 1.05
CA GLU A 27 9.82 21.92 1.65
C GLU A 27 9.12 21.77 2.99
N TYR A 28 8.49 20.62 3.18
CA TYR A 28 7.98 20.21 4.47
C TYR A 28 8.54 18.84 4.82
N ILE A 29 9.58 18.83 5.66
CA ILE A 29 10.26 17.60 6.11
C ILE A 29 10.00 17.47 7.61
N ALA A 30 8.88 16.87 7.95
CA ALA A 30 8.44 16.67 9.33
C ALA A 30 7.23 15.70 9.36
N PRO A 31 6.86 15.18 10.53
CA PRO A 31 5.63 14.41 10.68
C PRO A 31 4.39 15.22 10.30
N LEU A 32 3.55 14.65 9.44
CA LEU A 32 2.24 15.17 9.06
C LEU A 32 1.16 14.31 9.74
N TRP A 33 0.20 14.95 10.37
CA TRP A 33 -0.94 14.29 10.98
C TRP A 33 -2.20 14.52 10.17
N LEU A 34 -2.87 13.43 9.83
CA LEU A 34 -4.12 13.42 9.09
C LEU A 34 -5.18 12.70 9.92
N GLN A 35 -6.38 13.23 9.96
CA GLN A 35 -7.48 12.61 10.70
C GLN A 35 -8.75 12.63 9.86
N LYS A 36 -9.50 11.53 9.89
CA LYS A 36 -10.79 11.41 9.23
C LYS A 36 -11.68 10.43 9.94
N THR A 37 -12.95 10.80 10.09
CA THR A 37 -13.99 9.87 10.50
C THR A 37 -14.49 9.08 9.29
N VAL A 38 -14.60 7.78 9.45
CA VAL A 38 -15.00 6.81 8.42
C VAL A 38 -16.07 5.90 8.98
N ASN A 39 -17.12 5.65 8.21
CA ASN A 39 -18.13 4.69 8.56
C ASN A 39 -17.81 3.33 7.95
N ILE A 40 -17.66 2.31 8.77
CA ILE A 40 -17.39 0.93 8.37
C ILE A 40 -18.74 0.24 8.10
N PRO A 41 -18.94 -0.35 6.91
CA PRO A 41 -20.19 -1.01 6.55
C PRO A 41 -20.53 -2.19 7.46
N ASN A 42 -21.83 -2.45 7.63
CA ASN A 42 -22.33 -3.54 8.49
C ASN A 42 -22.01 -4.94 7.94
N ASP A 43 -21.77 -5.06 6.65
CA ASP A 43 -21.48 -6.33 5.98
C ASP A 43 -19.99 -6.71 6.01
N THR A 44 -19.20 -6.03 6.82
CA THR A 44 -17.75 -6.30 6.99
C THR A 44 -17.46 -7.29 8.12
N ASP A 45 -18.47 -7.65 8.91
CA ASP A 45 -18.27 -8.67 9.95
C ASP A 45 -17.84 -10.01 9.34
N GLY A 46 -16.76 -10.55 9.87
CA GLY A 46 -16.16 -11.77 9.36
C GLY A 46 -15.30 -11.63 8.11
N LYS A 47 -15.16 -10.44 7.53
CA LYS A 47 -14.26 -10.18 6.39
C LYS A 47 -12.85 -9.81 6.83
N THR A 48 -11.90 -9.97 5.92
CA THR A 48 -10.58 -9.35 6.04
C THR A 48 -10.70 -7.86 5.73
N VAL A 49 -10.21 -7.03 6.63
CA VAL A 49 -10.24 -5.57 6.48
C VAL A 49 -8.82 -5.03 6.46
N ARG A 50 -8.48 -4.25 5.44
CA ARG A 50 -7.15 -3.64 5.29
C ARG A 50 -7.26 -2.16 4.97
N LEU A 51 -6.40 -1.33 5.55
CA LEU A 51 -6.13 0.01 5.05
C LEU A 51 -4.95 -0.09 4.09
N PHE A 52 -5.19 0.20 2.82
CA PHE A 52 -4.20 0.23 1.76
C PHE A 52 -3.85 1.68 1.42
N MET A 53 -2.56 2.00 1.38
CA MET A 53 -2.02 3.29 0.96
C MET A 53 -0.96 3.04 -0.11
N GLU A 54 -1.22 3.50 -1.33
CA GLU A 54 -0.43 3.14 -2.51
C GLU A 54 1.03 3.60 -2.43
N ARG A 55 1.25 4.86 -2.07
CA ARG A 55 2.59 5.45 -1.93
C ARG A 55 2.61 6.38 -0.73
N VAL A 56 3.43 6.04 0.22
CA VAL A 56 3.67 6.83 1.44
C VAL A 56 5.12 7.24 1.49
N ASN A 57 5.40 8.46 1.83
CA ASN A 57 6.77 8.96 1.95
C ASN A 57 7.09 9.31 3.39
N ILE A 58 7.80 8.56 4.12
CA ILE A 58 8.53 7.26 4.08
C ILE A 58 7.89 6.32 5.09
N ALA A 59 7.47 6.89 6.23
CA ALA A 59 6.93 6.15 7.35
C ALA A 59 5.49 6.51 7.61
N SER A 60 4.72 5.53 8.07
CA SER A 60 3.37 5.75 8.56
C SER A 60 3.12 5.07 9.89
N GLU A 61 2.22 5.64 10.67
CA GLU A 61 1.64 5.08 11.89
C GLU A 61 0.13 5.34 11.87
N LEU A 62 -0.66 4.37 12.31
CA LEU A 62 -2.12 4.43 12.30
C LEU A 62 -2.68 4.27 13.71
N TRP A 63 -3.64 5.11 14.03
CA TRP A 63 -4.51 4.98 15.22
C TRP A 63 -5.96 4.91 14.75
N ILE A 64 -6.74 4.09 15.43
CA ILE A 64 -8.20 4.03 15.30
C ILE A 64 -8.79 4.36 16.66
N ASP A 65 -9.67 5.35 16.71
CA ASP A 65 -10.30 5.85 17.95
C ASP A 65 -9.28 6.17 19.06
N GLY A 66 -8.14 6.71 18.65
CA GLY A 66 -7.05 7.08 19.57
C GLY A 66 -6.14 5.90 19.99
N VAL A 67 -6.44 4.67 19.58
CA VAL A 67 -5.62 3.49 19.89
C VAL A 67 -4.70 3.17 18.72
N LYS A 68 -3.39 3.09 18.98
CA LYS A 68 -2.42 2.71 17.96
C LYS A 68 -2.65 1.26 17.52
N THR A 69 -2.76 1.03 16.22
CA THR A 69 -3.19 -0.27 15.68
C THR A 69 -2.05 -1.28 15.59
N ASP A 70 -0.86 -0.86 15.17
CA ASP A 70 0.25 -1.74 14.87
C ASP A 70 1.58 -0.99 14.93
N ARG A 71 2.66 -1.68 14.51
CA ARG A 71 3.97 -1.07 14.36
C ARG A 71 3.98 0.05 13.32
N GLN A 72 4.96 0.92 13.39
CA GLN A 72 5.29 1.84 12.32
C GLN A 72 5.73 1.04 11.07
N ILE A 73 5.22 1.41 9.91
CA ILE A 73 5.72 0.93 8.62
C ILE A 73 6.70 1.96 8.09
N ILE A 74 7.90 1.51 7.71
CA ILE A 74 8.96 2.36 7.14
C ILE A 74 9.40 1.71 5.84
N GLU A 75 8.84 2.18 4.73
CA GLU A 75 9.08 1.63 3.40
C GLU A 75 8.99 2.74 2.36
N LEU A 76 9.78 2.63 1.29
CA LEU A 76 9.89 3.67 0.28
C LEU A 76 9.07 3.41 -0.96
N SER A 77 9.09 2.17 -1.44
CA SER A 77 8.64 1.81 -2.78
C SER A 77 7.46 0.86 -2.81
N THR A 78 7.02 0.40 -1.65
CA THR A 78 5.90 -0.54 -1.52
C THR A 78 4.70 0.15 -0.89
N PRO A 79 3.47 -0.32 -1.16
CA PRO A 79 2.29 0.16 -0.46
C PRO A 79 2.39 -0.10 1.05
N HIS A 80 1.90 0.83 1.85
CA HIS A 80 1.71 0.60 3.28
C HIS A 80 0.35 -0.04 3.51
N ILE A 81 0.35 -1.22 4.14
CA ILE A 81 -0.86 -1.99 4.39
C ILE A 81 -0.99 -2.27 5.89
N TYR A 82 -2.09 -1.81 6.48
CA TYR A 82 -2.47 -2.13 7.86
C TYR A 82 -3.58 -3.18 7.86
N ASN A 83 -3.32 -4.32 8.50
CA ASN A 83 -4.35 -5.32 8.73
C ASN A 83 -5.23 -4.90 9.92
N LEU A 84 -6.49 -4.63 9.64
CA LEU A 84 -7.50 -4.20 10.60
C LEU A 84 -8.50 -5.30 10.96
N THR A 85 -8.32 -6.50 10.42
CA THR A 85 -9.19 -7.65 10.66
C THR A 85 -9.28 -7.94 12.16
N GLY A 86 -10.49 -7.95 12.70
CA GLY A 86 -10.74 -8.13 14.12
C GLY A 86 -10.35 -6.94 15.02
N LYS A 87 -9.79 -5.86 14.44
CA LYS A 87 -9.41 -4.63 15.17
C LYS A 87 -10.42 -3.50 14.98
N ILE A 88 -11.36 -3.65 14.08
CA ILE A 88 -12.39 -2.67 13.75
C ILE A 88 -13.72 -3.36 13.59
N THR A 89 -14.77 -2.70 14.04
CA THR A 89 -16.17 -3.18 13.96
C THR A 89 -16.96 -2.32 12.97
N PRO A 90 -18.13 -2.78 12.51
CA PRO A 90 -19.05 -1.89 11.80
C PRO A 90 -19.40 -0.66 12.62
N GLY A 91 -19.59 0.47 11.95
CA GLY A 91 -19.92 1.76 12.56
C GLY A 91 -18.91 2.86 12.28
N GLU A 92 -19.05 3.97 13.00
CA GLU A 92 -18.22 5.15 12.83
C GLU A 92 -16.93 5.04 13.64
N HIS A 93 -15.77 5.25 12.98
CA HIS A 93 -14.45 5.23 13.58
C HIS A 93 -13.61 6.41 13.14
N THR A 94 -12.77 6.90 14.02
CA THR A 94 -11.82 7.98 13.73
C THR A 94 -10.45 7.41 13.42
N PHE A 95 -10.03 7.54 12.17
CA PHE A 95 -8.70 7.19 11.70
C PHE A 95 -7.76 8.36 11.86
N THR A 96 -6.63 8.16 12.51
CA THR A 96 -5.56 9.13 12.62
C THR A 96 -4.27 8.53 12.05
N LEU A 97 -3.74 9.18 11.03
CA LEU A 97 -2.49 8.80 10.37
C LEU A 97 -1.41 9.81 10.72
N LYS A 98 -0.24 9.32 11.07
CA LYS A 98 1.00 10.11 11.12
C LYS A 98 1.88 9.64 9.97
N ILE A 99 2.24 10.55 9.09
CA ILE A 99 3.17 10.31 7.98
C ILE A 99 4.44 11.08 8.27
N ASP A 100 5.60 10.45 8.11
CA ASP A 100 6.88 11.05 8.39
C ASP A 100 7.82 10.84 7.21
N ASN A 101 8.14 11.93 6.52
CA ASN A 101 9.01 11.93 5.33
C ASN A 101 10.48 12.23 5.63
N ARG A 102 10.89 12.26 6.89
CA ARG A 102 12.30 12.37 7.23
C ARG A 102 13.05 11.13 6.77
N ASN A 103 14.34 11.26 6.50
CA ASN A 103 15.18 10.15 6.05
C ASN A 103 15.39 9.09 7.16
N LEU A 104 14.35 8.30 7.43
CA LEU A 104 14.35 7.24 8.44
C LEU A 104 15.02 5.94 7.94
N LEU A 105 15.28 5.84 6.65
CA LEU A 105 15.97 4.69 6.02
C LEU A 105 17.48 4.92 5.91
N ASN A 106 17.96 6.08 6.35
CA ASN A 106 19.38 6.48 6.25
C ASN A 106 19.91 6.34 4.81
N LEU A 107 19.13 6.80 3.85
CA LEU A 107 19.49 6.78 2.44
C LEU A 107 20.58 7.82 2.19
N ASP A 108 21.56 7.44 1.35
CA ASP A 108 22.61 8.35 0.91
C ASP A 108 22.03 9.49 0.04
N THR A 109 22.77 10.61 0.01
CA THR A 109 22.47 11.79 -0.81
C THR A 109 22.46 11.48 -2.30
N MET A 110 23.08 10.39 -2.72
CA MET A 110 23.05 9.91 -4.11
C MET A 110 21.80 9.08 -4.45
N ALA A 111 20.96 8.77 -3.45
CA ALA A 111 19.72 8.04 -3.69
C ALA A 111 18.76 8.89 -4.52
N SER A 112 18.52 8.46 -5.76
CA SER A 112 17.59 9.10 -6.67
C SER A 112 16.18 9.18 -6.06
N GLY A 113 15.57 10.36 -6.05
CA GLY A 113 14.30 10.62 -5.42
C GLY A 113 14.39 11.15 -3.98
N TYR A 114 15.57 11.15 -3.36
CA TYR A 114 15.80 11.58 -1.97
C TYR A 114 16.86 12.65 -1.79
N SER A 115 17.56 13.04 -2.86
CA SER A 115 18.50 14.15 -2.79
C SER A 115 17.80 15.48 -3.03
N VAL A 116 18.40 16.55 -2.53
CA VAL A 116 17.95 17.93 -2.81
C VAL A 116 17.99 18.29 -4.30
N ASP A 117 18.67 17.50 -5.09
CA ASP A 117 18.80 17.66 -6.53
C ASP A 117 17.68 16.99 -7.33
N THR A 118 16.83 16.23 -6.67
CA THR A 118 15.71 15.55 -7.30
C THR A 118 14.42 16.35 -7.26
N GLN A 119 13.36 15.85 -7.87
CA GLN A 119 12.14 16.61 -8.20
C GLN A 119 11.29 17.05 -7.00
N GLY A 120 11.79 17.02 -5.80
CA GLY A 120 11.14 17.54 -4.61
C GLY A 120 10.76 16.47 -3.60
N TYR A 121 10.81 16.88 -2.35
CA TYR A 121 10.31 16.11 -1.22
C TYR A 121 8.81 16.33 -1.10
N TRP A 122 8.05 15.28 -1.21
CA TRP A 122 6.63 15.33 -0.91
C TRP A 122 6.34 14.70 0.46
N ASN A 123 5.21 15.04 1.05
CA ASN A 123 4.75 14.47 2.31
C ASN A 123 3.30 14.01 2.17
N GLY A 124 2.94 12.93 2.87
CA GLY A 124 1.60 12.38 2.85
C GLY A 124 1.48 11.10 2.06
N VAL A 125 0.30 10.87 1.49
CA VAL A 125 -0.02 9.70 0.66
C VAL A 125 -0.37 10.17 -0.75
N ILE A 126 0.24 9.55 -1.75
CA ILE A 126 -0.05 9.78 -3.17
C ILE A 126 -0.66 8.51 -3.76
N GLY A 127 -1.62 8.70 -4.68
CA GLY A 127 -2.36 7.61 -5.29
C GLY A 127 -3.53 7.19 -4.43
N ARG A 128 -3.79 5.89 -4.39
CA ARG A 128 -4.96 5.34 -3.71
C ARG A 128 -4.75 5.27 -2.21
N ILE A 129 -5.80 5.60 -1.47
CA ILE A 129 -5.96 5.31 -0.06
C ILE A 129 -7.36 4.69 0.11
N GLU A 130 -7.41 3.43 0.51
CA GLU A 130 -8.61 2.62 0.45
C GLU A 130 -8.74 1.75 1.69
N LEU A 131 -9.98 1.58 2.15
CA LEU A 131 -10.34 0.45 2.99
C LEU A 131 -10.78 -0.69 2.06
N GLN A 132 -10.07 -1.79 2.12
CA GLN A 132 -10.35 -2.99 1.33
C GLN A 132 -11.04 -4.00 2.24
N TYR A 133 -12.12 -4.59 1.72
CA TYR A 133 -12.91 -5.61 2.40
C TYR A 133 -12.93 -6.85 1.51
N GLU A 134 -12.40 -7.93 2.03
CA GLU A 134 -12.26 -9.18 1.29
C GLU A 134 -12.86 -10.33 2.09
N GLU A 135 -13.38 -11.32 1.41
CA GLU A 135 -13.81 -12.55 2.07
C GLU A 135 -12.62 -13.20 2.79
N LYS A 136 -12.87 -14.00 3.81
CA LYS A 136 -11.79 -14.68 4.57
C LYS A 136 -10.91 -15.51 3.66
N GLU A 137 -11.53 -16.17 2.69
CA GLU A 137 -10.85 -16.95 1.67
C GLU A 137 -10.81 -16.10 0.39
N HIS A 138 -9.64 -15.67 -0.01
CA HIS A 138 -9.43 -14.86 -1.19
C HIS A 138 -8.03 -15.06 -1.76
N ILE A 139 -7.86 -14.67 -3.02
CA ILE A 139 -6.53 -14.61 -3.64
C ILE A 139 -5.83 -13.35 -3.11
N ASP A 140 -4.78 -13.54 -2.32
CA ASP A 140 -4.00 -12.44 -1.76
C ASP A 140 -3.07 -11.81 -2.81
N SER A 141 -2.43 -12.65 -3.63
CA SER A 141 -1.56 -12.14 -4.68
C SER A 141 -1.42 -13.10 -5.85
N ILE A 142 -1.17 -12.53 -7.02
CA ILE A 142 -0.82 -13.26 -8.24
C ILE A 142 0.49 -12.68 -8.75
N GLN A 143 1.51 -13.53 -8.85
CA GLN A 143 2.78 -13.19 -9.45
C GLN A 143 2.89 -13.85 -10.83
N VAL A 144 3.19 -13.05 -11.83
CA VAL A 144 3.30 -13.50 -13.23
C VAL A 144 4.77 -13.46 -13.65
N TYR A 145 5.29 -14.58 -14.05
CA TYR A 145 6.63 -14.72 -14.60
C TYR A 145 6.54 -15.14 -16.05
N THR A 146 7.27 -14.48 -16.93
CA THR A 146 7.31 -14.80 -18.35
C THR A 146 8.74 -15.17 -18.77
N ASP A 147 8.87 -16.21 -19.58
CA ASP A 147 10.12 -16.59 -20.23
C ASP A 147 9.86 -16.99 -21.68
N ASP A 148 10.89 -17.49 -22.38
CA ASP A 148 10.79 -17.97 -23.76
C ASP A 148 9.98 -19.26 -23.91
N LYS A 149 9.63 -19.93 -22.82
CA LYS A 149 8.85 -21.18 -22.78
C LYS A 149 7.40 -20.96 -22.44
N GLY A 150 7.04 -19.77 -21.86
CA GLY A 150 5.66 -19.48 -21.53
C GLY A 150 5.47 -18.56 -20.33
N ILE A 151 4.35 -18.77 -19.65
CA ILE A 151 3.93 -17.98 -18.50
C ILE A 151 3.83 -18.89 -17.29
N THR A 152 4.50 -18.49 -16.20
CA THR A 152 4.36 -19.13 -14.89
C THR A 152 3.60 -18.20 -13.97
N LEU A 153 2.54 -18.70 -13.36
CA LEU A 153 1.74 -17.99 -12.38
C LEU A 153 2.00 -18.57 -11.00
N LYS A 154 2.30 -17.70 -10.04
CA LYS A 154 2.27 -18.04 -8.63
C LYS A 154 1.07 -17.34 -8.00
N VAL A 155 0.08 -18.11 -7.61
CA VAL A 155 -1.13 -17.65 -6.91
C VAL A 155 -0.96 -17.91 -5.43
N VAL A 156 -1.12 -16.88 -4.62
CA VAL A 156 -1.13 -17.00 -3.16
C VAL A 156 -2.56 -16.77 -2.69
N GLU A 157 -3.11 -17.78 -2.04
CA GLU A 157 -4.42 -17.73 -1.42
C GLU A 157 -4.26 -17.51 0.08
N THR A 158 -5.05 -16.60 0.65
CA THR A 158 -5.14 -16.42 2.08
C THR A 158 -6.33 -17.23 2.59
N SER A 159 -6.06 -18.20 3.44
CA SER A 159 -7.06 -18.86 4.26
C SER A 159 -6.84 -18.47 5.71
N ASP A 160 -7.91 -18.25 6.47
CA ASP A 160 -7.80 -18.07 7.90
C ASP A 160 -7.28 -19.37 8.52
N VAL A 161 -6.05 -19.36 9.01
CA VAL A 161 -5.38 -20.54 9.62
C VAL A 161 -6.17 -21.09 10.82
N HIS A 162 -7.11 -20.29 11.35
CA HIS A 162 -7.95 -20.63 12.50
C HIS A 162 -9.37 -21.07 12.09
N SER A 163 -9.68 -21.12 10.78
CA SER A 163 -10.97 -21.65 10.33
C SER A 163 -11.02 -23.16 10.58
N PRO A 164 -12.02 -23.65 11.35
CA PRO A 164 -12.23 -25.08 11.49
C PRO A 164 -12.70 -25.76 10.20
N PHE A 165 -13.04 -24.97 9.20
CA PHE A 165 -13.39 -25.43 7.85
C PHE A 165 -12.13 -25.39 6.99
N LYS A 166 -11.41 -26.52 6.93
CA LYS A 166 -10.38 -26.72 5.95
C LYS A 166 -11.07 -26.78 4.58
N THR A 167 -10.83 -25.80 3.74
CA THR A 167 -11.18 -25.91 2.33
C THR A 167 -10.22 -26.92 1.72
N GLU A 168 -10.65 -28.16 1.60
CA GLU A 168 -9.78 -29.24 1.18
C GLU A 168 -9.39 -29.16 -0.30
N ASN A 169 -10.15 -28.45 -1.14
CA ASN A 169 -9.86 -28.31 -2.57
C ASN A 169 -10.36 -26.97 -3.09
N ALA A 170 -9.47 -26.03 -3.37
CA ALA A 170 -9.79 -24.86 -4.17
C ALA A 170 -9.54 -25.15 -5.64
N ILE A 171 -10.45 -24.71 -6.52
CA ILE A 171 -10.29 -24.79 -7.97
C ILE A 171 -9.87 -23.40 -8.44
N VAL A 172 -8.68 -23.30 -9.03
CA VAL A 172 -8.19 -22.07 -9.65
C VAL A 172 -8.32 -22.20 -11.16
N THR A 173 -9.15 -21.35 -11.76
CA THR A 173 -9.27 -21.24 -13.22
C THR A 173 -8.46 -20.05 -13.70
N VAL A 174 -7.55 -20.28 -14.63
CA VAL A 174 -6.72 -19.25 -15.26
C VAL A 174 -7.13 -19.10 -16.71
N ASN A 175 -7.63 -17.92 -17.06
CA ASN A 175 -7.97 -17.53 -18.42
C ASN A 175 -6.95 -16.52 -18.94
N VAL A 176 -6.35 -16.82 -20.09
CA VAL A 176 -5.45 -15.89 -20.80
C VAL A 176 -6.23 -15.29 -21.97
N THR A 177 -6.38 -13.98 -21.99
CA THR A 177 -7.10 -13.26 -23.04
C THR A 177 -6.19 -12.32 -23.81
N SER A 178 -6.49 -12.08 -25.08
CA SER A 178 -5.87 -11.03 -25.87
C SER A 178 -6.27 -9.64 -25.35
N PRO A 179 -5.57 -8.55 -25.71
CA PRO A 179 -6.01 -7.18 -25.42
C PRO A 179 -7.39 -6.82 -26.00
N LYS A 180 -7.88 -7.61 -26.97
CA LYS A 180 -9.22 -7.46 -27.57
C LYS A 180 -10.29 -8.29 -26.85
N GLY A 181 -9.90 -9.06 -25.82
CA GLY A 181 -10.81 -9.90 -25.04
C GLY A 181 -10.99 -11.34 -25.56
N ASP A 182 -10.31 -11.74 -26.64
CA ASP A 182 -10.40 -13.11 -27.16
C ASP A 182 -9.68 -14.08 -26.21
N LEU A 183 -10.32 -15.19 -25.88
CA LEU A 183 -9.72 -16.24 -25.05
C LEU A 183 -8.59 -16.93 -25.82
N LEU A 184 -7.38 -16.84 -25.33
CA LEU A 184 -6.18 -17.46 -25.91
C LEU A 184 -5.89 -18.82 -25.28
N GLY A 185 -6.32 -19.04 -24.05
CA GLY A 185 -6.15 -20.29 -23.34
C GLY A 185 -6.82 -20.29 -21.98
N GLU A 186 -7.17 -21.49 -21.53
CA GLU A 186 -7.74 -21.74 -20.21
C GLU A 186 -6.98 -22.89 -19.56
N LYS A 187 -6.74 -22.78 -18.25
CA LYS A 187 -6.19 -23.88 -17.47
C LYS A 187 -6.83 -23.92 -16.09
N ILE A 188 -7.27 -25.09 -15.68
CA ILE A 188 -7.90 -25.34 -14.39
C ILE A 188 -6.92 -26.13 -13.54
N PHE A 189 -6.72 -25.70 -12.30
CA PHE A 189 -5.88 -26.36 -11.31
C PHE A 189 -6.70 -26.70 -10.08
N GLU A 190 -6.51 -27.89 -9.55
CA GLU A 190 -6.89 -28.22 -8.20
C GLU A 190 -5.71 -27.88 -7.27
N THR A 191 -5.95 -26.99 -6.31
CA THR A 191 -4.91 -26.62 -5.34
C THR A 191 -5.02 -27.51 -4.11
N LYS A 192 -3.88 -28.05 -3.67
CA LYS A 192 -3.77 -28.64 -2.33
C LYS A 192 -3.32 -27.55 -1.37
N VAL A 193 -4.09 -27.30 -0.32
CA VAL A 193 -3.69 -26.39 0.75
C VAL A 193 -2.49 -27.00 1.47
N PHE A 194 -1.33 -26.41 1.34
CA PHE A 194 -0.18 -26.72 2.18
C PHE A 194 -0.28 -25.91 3.47
N ASN A 195 -0.66 -26.53 4.55
CA ASN A 195 -0.46 -25.97 5.87
C ASN A 195 1.05 -25.85 6.12
N SER A 196 1.63 -24.68 5.95
CA SER A 196 2.97 -24.41 6.46
C SER A 196 2.90 -24.16 7.97
N SER A 197 2.77 -25.23 8.72
CA SER A 197 3.18 -25.24 10.11
C SER A 197 4.67 -25.55 10.16
N GLN A 198 5.52 -24.55 10.09
CA GLN A 198 6.85 -24.53 10.73
C GLN A 198 7.29 -23.09 10.93
#